data_688e6b07a4e9fd05ccfeb2c512e64930
#
_entry.id   688e6b07a4e9fd05ccfeb2c512e64930
#
_cell.length_a   1.000
_cell.length_b   1.000
_cell.length_c   1.000
_cell.angle_alpha   90.00
_cell.angle_beta   90.00
_cell.angle_gamma   90.00
#
_symmetry.space_group_name_H-M   'P 1'
#
loop_
_entity.id
_entity.type
_entity.pdbx_description
1 polymer ?
#
loop_
_entity_poly.entity_id
_entity_poly.type
_entity_poly.pdbx_seq_one_letter_code
_entity_poly.pdbx_strand_id
1 'polypeptide(L)'
;LSSDALAERGVAVASSWRSQPSFLRRRVRHRHEPSTASASGFGIDALLELLQTTVGEETDADVPLMDAGLDSLGAVELGNQLQERASAAGHALVLPSTLIFDHPTARQLALFFESQIGDAEAAGRPGVDALSRTAPSRMIGLPREPARPAALAAAPIAACGLSAALPSGCASTGAFRLTLQCAVALISEVPPERWALSPQPRPDDAVGLRVRHGGFVRDADCFDNAAFGVSPAEAAAMDPQQRLLLEHGYEALHASGQGREALAGSLTGVFVGIAAADWAEVLRGSPVGRSVYAATGSSHSIASGRLSFALGLHGPCVSYDTACSAALVAAHGAAGALQRDECPSALVAGVSLMLLPGVSVTFATAGMLSARGRCHTFDARADGYARAEACATFSLQRVAGAAAVLATWSGSCVRQDGRSASL
;
A
#
# COMPACT_ATOMS: atom_id res chain seq x y z
N LEU A 1 -6.50 18.58 7.50
CA LEU A 1 -7.44 19.04 8.53
C LEU A 1 -6.72 18.99 9.87
N SER A 2 -6.54 20.10 10.56
CA SER A 2 -5.98 20.10 11.91
C SER A 2 -6.91 19.38 12.89
N SER A 3 -6.38 18.83 13.96
CA SER A 3 -7.20 18.26 15.04
C SER A 3 -8.19 19.29 15.58
N ASP A 4 -7.79 20.56 15.60
CA ASP A 4 -8.65 21.69 16.02
C ASP A 4 -9.70 22.01 14.96
N ALA A 5 -9.37 21.96 13.66
CA ALA A 5 -10.35 22.13 12.58
C ALA A 5 -11.36 20.96 12.53
N LEU A 6 -10.96 19.77 12.95
CA LEU A 6 -11.87 18.62 13.12
C LEU A 6 -12.71 18.77 14.37
N ALA A 7 -12.13 19.27 15.47
CA ALA A 7 -12.85 19.54 16.73
C ALA A 7 -13.85 20.69 16.59
N GLU A 8 -13.50 21.78 15.93
CA GLU A 8 -14.41 22.90 15.61
C GLU A 8 -15.58 22.46 14.72
N ARG A 9 -15.40 21.40 13.91
CA ARG A 9 -16.45 20.80 13.08
C ARG A 9 -17.19 19.65 13.78
N GLY A 10 -17.00 19.45 15.09
CA GLY A 10 -17.67 18.41 15.87
C GLY A 10 -17.12 17.01 15.65
N VAL A 11 -15.94 16.88 15.07
CA VAL A 11 -15.22 15.61 14.97
C VAL A 11 -14.40 15.44 16.24
N ALA A 12 -14.96 14.77 17.24
CA ALA A 12 -14.19 14.31 18.39
C ALA A 12 -13.19 13.26 17.85
N VAL A 13 -11.93 13.63 17.72
CA VAL A 13 -10.85 12.65 17.59
C VAL A 13 -10.82 11.91 18.94
N ALA A 14 -11.36 10.70 18.93
CA ALA A 14 -11.58 9.92 20.15
C ALA A 14 -10.24 9.67 20.83
N SER A 15 -10.05 10.34 21.97
CA SER A 15 -9.00 10.07 22.94
C SER A 15 -9.20 8.75 23.70
N SER A 16 -10.03 7.82 23.17
CA SER A 16 -10.43 6.58 23.82
C SER A 16 -9.92 5.33 23.12
N TRP A 17 -8.61 5.20 22.95
CA TRP A 17 -7.98 3.92 22.61
C TRP A 17 -8.01 2.89 23.76
N ARG A 18 -8.68 3.20 24.89
CA ARG A 18 -8.70 2.34 26.07
C ARG A 18 -9.96 1.49 26.25
N SER A 19 -10.95 1.58 25.35
CA SER A 19 -12.18 0.80 25.48
C SER A 19 -12.59 0.18 24.15
N GLN A 20 -11.96 -0.93 23.77
CA GLN A 20 -12.51 -1.85 22.79
C GLN A 20 -13.49 -2.83 23.45
N PRO A 21 -14.60 -3.18 22.77
CA PRO A 21 -15.59 -4.11 23.30
C PRO A 21 -15.04 -5.51 23.53
N SER A 22 -15.54 -6.14 24.59
CA SER A 22 -15.05 -7.32 25.28
C SER A 22 -15.26 -8.68 24.59
N PHE A 23 -15.51 -8.79 23.30
CA PHE A 23 -15.76 -10.12 22.71
C PHE A 23 -14.53 -10.84 22.12
N LEU A 24 -13.33 -10.31 22.26
CA LEU A 24 -12.11 -11.03 21.86
C LEU A 24 -11.38 -11.67 23.04
N ARG A 25 -12.04 -11.82 24.18
CA ARG A 25 -11.47 -12.57 25.30
C ARG A 25 -12.22 -13.87 25.53
N ARG A 26 -12.10 -14.83 24.66
CA ARG A 26 -12.34 -16.23 25.03
C ARG A 26 -10.99 -16.86 25.38
N ARG A 27 -10.65 -16.79 26.66
CA ARG A 27 -9.60 -17.64 27.25
C ARG A 27 -10.10 -19.07 27.24
N VAL A 28 -9.56 -19.90 26.37
CA VAL A 28 -9.55 -21.34 26.57
C VAL A 28 -8.44 -21.64 27.56
N ARG A 29 -8.81 -21.94 28.80
CA ARG A 29 -7.88 -22.52 29.79
C ARG A 29 -7.80 -24.01 29.50
N HIS A 30 -6.72 -24.47 28.89
CA HIS A 30 -6.26 -25.83 29.05
C HIS A 30 -5.08 -25.84 30.01
N ARG A 31 -5.30 -26.46 31.19
CA ARG A 31 -4.22 -26.89 32.07
C ARG A 31 -3.57 -28.09 31.41
N HIS A 32 -2.30 -27.97 31.06
CA HIS A 32 -1.39 -29.10 30.99
C HIS A 32 -0.21 -28.85 31.90
N GLU A 33 0.06 -29.86 32.74
CA GLU A 33 1.22 -29.90 33.61
C GLU A 33 2.52 -30.06 32.80
N PRO A 34 3.65 -29.51 33.24
CA PRO A 34 4.87 -29.55 32.45
C PRO A 34 5.47 -30.95 32.46
N SER A 35 5.55 -31.58 31.31
CA SER A 35 6.45 -32.68 31.05
C SER A 35 7.85 -32.12 30.86
N THR A 36 8.83 -32.70 31.59
CA THR A 36 10.24 -32.38 31.50
C THR A 36 10.78 -32.71 30.10
N ALA A 37 11.07 -31.69 29.29
CA ALA A 37 11.70 -31.85 27.99
C ALA A 37 12.76 -30.78 27.76
N SER A 38 13.93 -31.26 27.43
CA SER A 38 15.14 -30.70 26.80
C SER A 38 15.31 -29.15 26.70
N ALA A 39 16.52 -28.72 26.99
CA ALA A 39 16.98 -27.35 27.22
C ALA A 39 17.08 -26.43 25.99
N SER A 40 16.34 -26.62 24.90
CA SER A 40 16.22 -25.63 23.83
C SER A 40 14.75 -25.54 23.38
N GLY A 41 14.10 -24.47 23.74
CA GLY A 41 12.68 -24.20 23.34
C GLY A 41 12.46 -24.02 21.82
N PHE A 42 13.42 -24.39 20.98
CA PHE A 42 13.43 -24.30 19.52
C PHE A 42 13.64 -25.67 18.84
N GLY A 43 13.46 -26.77 19.56
CA GLY A 43 13.44 -28.10 18.95
C GLY A 43 12.28 -28.26 17.96
N ILE A 44 12.43 -29.22 17.05
CA ILE A 44 11.46 -29.47 15.97
C ILE A 44 10.03 -29.67 16.49
N ASP A 45 9.87 -30.36 17.61
CA ASP A 45 8.55 -30.64 18.23
C ASP A 45 7.90 -29.33 18.74
N ALA A 46 8.68 -28.46 19.36
CA ALA A 46 8.21 -27.16 19.85
C ALA A 46 7.84 -26.19 18.71
N LEU A 47 8.51 -26.30 17.56
CA LEU A 47 8.17 -25.57 16.35
C LEU A 47 6.92 -26.10 15.67
N LEU A 48 6.74 -27.42 15.62
CA LEU A 48 5.53 -28.07 15.09
C LEU A 48 4.30 -27.72 15.95
N GLU A 49 4.42 -27.71 17.28
CA GLU A 49 3.36 -27.29 18.18
C GLU A 49 2.97 -25.80 17.95
N LEU A 50 3.97 -24.94 17.74
CA LEU A 50 3.74 -23.53 17.42
C LEU A 50 3.03 -23.37 16.07
N LEU A 51 3.45 -24.12 15.07
CA LEU A 51 2.83 -24.16 13.74
C LEU A 51 1.40 -24.64 13.81
N GLN A 52 1.12 -25.72 14.54
CA GLN A 52 -0.23 -26.23 14.73
C GLN A 52 -1.17 -25.19 15.36
N THR A 53 -0.66 -24.35 16.27
CA THR A 53 -1.46 -23.25 16.86
C THR A 53 -1.71 -22.12 15.88
N THR A 54 -0.84 -21.91 14.89
CA THR A 54 -0.92 -20.83 13.91
C THR A 54 -1.71 -21.24 12.67
N VAL A 55 -1.51 -22.47 12.18
CA VAL A 55 -2.12 -22.99 10.94
C VAL A 55 -3.40 -23.79 11.24
N GLY A 56 -3.52 -24.41 12.42
CA GLY A 56 -4.71 -25.15 12.85
C GLY A 56 -4.76 -26.62 12.43
N GLU A 57 -3.77 -27.11 11.67
CA GLU A 57 -3.65 -28.50 11.22
C GLU A 57 -2.29 -29.11 11.59
N GLU A 58 -2.24 -30.44 11.73
CA GLU A 58 -0.98 -31.17 11.91
C GLU A 58 -0.13 -31.07 10.64
N THR A 59 1.10 -30.59 10.79
CA THR A 59 2.01 -30.35 9.67
C THR A 59 3.26 -31.21 9.83
N ASP A 60 3.70 -31.85 8.76
CA ASP A 60 4.96 -32.58 8.72
C ASP A 60 6.14 -31.59 8.70
N ALA A 61 7.24 -31.95 9.38
CA ALA A 61 8.42 -31.12 9.53
C ALA A 61 9.14 -30.74 8.22
N ASP A 62 8.94 -31.53 7.17
CA ASP A 62 9.59 -31.36 5.87
C ASP A 62 8.69 -30.74 4.81
N VAL A 63 7.40 -30.54 5.12
CA VAL A 63 6.47 -29.83 4.22
C VAL A 63 6.77 -28.33 4.30
N PRO A 64 6.88 -27.63 3.14
CA PRO A 64 6.97 -26.19 3.13
C PRO A 64 5.80 -25.55 3.90
N LEU A 65 6.12 -24.64 4.83
CA LEU A 65 5.14 -24.02 5.73
C LEU A 65 3.99 -23.34 4.99
N MET A 66 4.31 -22.77 3.83
CA MET A 66 3.33 -22.14 2.96
C MET A 66 2.38 -23.18 2.30
N ASP A 67 2.90 -24.33 1.93
CA ASP A 67 2.08 -25.45 1.39
C ASP A 67 1.23 -26.11 2.50
N ALA A 68 1.67 -26.01 3.74
CA ALA A 68 0.95 -26.43 4.94
C ALA A 68 -0.19 -25.46 5.35
N GLY A 69 -0.36 -24.33 4.63
CA GLY A 69 -1.45 -23.38 4.87
C GLY A 69 -1.03 -22.11 5.64
N LEU A 70 0.28 -21.90 5.88
CA LEU A 70 0.77 -20.65 6.46
C LEU A 70 0.70 -19.54 5.40
N ASP A 71 -0.10 -18.50 5.63
CA ASP A 71 -0.15 -17.31 4.76
C ASP A 71 0.89 -16.25 5.17
N SER A 72 1.02 -15.16 4.42
CA SER A 72 2.02 -14.13 4.73
C SER A 72 1.79 -13.46 6.09
N LEU A 73 0.55 -13.35 6.53
CA LEU A 73 0.23 -12.77 7.82
C LEU A 73 0.59 -13.76 8.93
N GLY A 74 0.28 -15.03 8.73
CA GLY A 74 0.70 -16.15 9.60
C GLY A 74 2.22 -16.28 9.67
N ALA A 75 2.95 -16.05 8.56
CA ALA A 75 4.41 -16.06 8.56
C ALA A 75 5.01 -14.93 9.41
N VAL A 76 4.43 -13.73 9.36
CA VAL A 76 4.83 -12.60 10.21
C VAL A 76 4.50 -12.89 11.67
N GLU A 77 3.32 -13.43 11.95
CA GLU A 77 2.90 -13.80 13.31
C GLU A 77 3.81 -14.87 13.89
N LEU A 78 4.13 -15.92 13.13
CA LEU A 78 5.06 -16.97 13.50
C LEU A 78 6.46 -16.38 13.79
N GLY A 79 6.94 -15.46 12.93
CA GLY A 79 8.21 -14.76 13.13
C GLY A 79 8.23 -13.96 14.43
N ASN A 80 7.15 -13.25 14.75
CA ASN A 80 7.01 -12.50 15.99
C ASN A 80 7.01 -13.42 17.23
N GLN A 81 6.28 -14.53 17.18
CA GLN A 81 6.22 -15.50 18.26
C GLN A 81 7.59 -16.18 18.48
N LEU A 82 8.33 -16.48 17.41
CA LEU A 82 9.70 -17.00 17.50
C LEU A 82 10.65 -15.96 18.12
N GLN A 83 10.51 -14.68 17.74
CA GLN A 83 11.30 -13.58 18.33
C GLN A 83 11.00 -13.42 19.83
N GLU A 84 9.74 -13.48 20.24
CA GLU A 84 9.33 -13.41 21.64
C GLU A 84 9.89 -14.58 22.44
N ARG A 85 9.82 -15.81 21.89
CA ARG A 85 10.41 -17.00 22.55
C ARG A 85 11.92 -16.89 22.67
N ALA A 86 12.62 -16.40 21.63
CA ALA A 86 14.06 -16.19 21.68
C ALA A 86 14.45 -15.19 22.77
N SER A 87 13.70 -14.10 22.87
CA SER A 87 13.91 -13.08 23.90
C SER A 87 13.61 -13.60 25.32
N ALA A 88 12.53 -14.37 25.48
CA ALA A 88 12.17 -15.00 26.76
C ALA A 88 13.16 -16.06 27.23
N ALA A 89 13.81 -16.75 26.27
CA ALA A 89 14.88 -17.71 26.56
C ALA A 89 16.24 -17.05 26.86
N GLY A 90 16.30 -15.71 26.84
CA GLY A 90 17.53 -14.95 27.11
C GLY A 90 18.53 -14.90 25.96
N HIS A 91 18.11 -15.33 24.76
CA HIS A 91 18.93 -15.20 23.55
C HIS A 91 18.80 -13.81 22.97
N ALA A 92 19.90 -13.05 22.90
CA ALA A 92 19.96 -11.73 22.25
C ALA A 92 19.97 -11.86 20.72
N LEU A 93 19.04 -12.65 20.16
CA LEU A 93 18.94 -12.94 18.74
C LEU A 93 17.90 -12.00 18.12
N VAL A 94 18.29 -11.28 17.07
CA VAL A 94 17.36 -10.51 16.24
C VAL A 94 17.08 -11.33 14.99
N LEU A 95 15.85 -11.82 14.87
CA LEU A 95 15.45 -12.66 13.75
C LEU A 95 15.19 -11.80 12.49
N PRO A 96 15.71 -12.17 11.32
CA PRO A 96 15.41 -11.48 10.08
C PRO A 96 13.92 -11.62 9.73
N SER A 97 13.31 -10.56 9.19
CA SER A 97 11.92 -10.57 8.74
C SER A 97 11.66 -11.56 7.59
N THR A 98 12.71 -12.02 6.94
CA THR A 98 12.67 -13.03 5.86
C THR A 98 12.86 -14.46 6.36
N LEU A 99 12.99 -14.66 7.68
CA LEU A 99 13.35 -15.96 8.27
C LEU A 99 12.52 -17.13 7.75
N ILE A 100 11.20 -16.96 7.69
CA ILE A 100 10.27 -18.01 7.26
C ILE A 100 10.39 -18.29 5.75
N PHE A 101 10.79 -17.31 4.97
CA PHE A 101 11.02 -17.46 3.53
C PHE A 101 12.39 -18.07 3.22
N ASP A 102 13.39 -17.77 4.04
CA ASP A 102 14.76 -18.30 3.90
C ASP A 102 14.85 -19.76 4.42
N HIS A 103 13.97 -20.12 5.38
CA HIS A 103 13.88 -21.43 5.99
C HIS A 103 12.44 -21.96 5.92
N PRO A 104 11.98 -22.38 4.73
CA PRO A 104 10.57 -22.63 4.44
C PRO A 104 9.98 -23.91 5.08
N THR A 105 10.72 -24.69 5.85
CA THR A 105 10.21 -25.88 6.58
C THR A 105 10.51 -25.81 8.08
N ALA A 106 9.71 -26.49 8.89
CA ALA A 106 9.93 -26.56 10.33
C ALA A 106 11.32 -27.11 10.68
N ARG A 107 11.79 -28.10 9.91
CA ARG A 107 13.15 -28.66 10.08
C ARG A 107 14.24 -27.64 9.79
N GLN A 108 14.09 -26.83 8.76
CA GLN A 108 15.08 -25.79 8.42
C GLN A 108 15.09 -24.67 9.47
N LEU A 109 13.94 -24.31 10.03
CA LEU A 109 13.86 -23.37 11.15
C LEU A 109 14.55 -23.93 12.40
N ALA A 110 14.33 -25.21 12.74
CA ALA A 110 15.01 -25.86 13.86
C ALA A 110 16.53 -25.82 13.68
N LEU A 111 17.03 -26.19 12.51
CA LEU A 111 18.47 -26.17 12.19
C LEU A 111 19.04 -24.73 12.25
N PHE A 112 18.29 -23.73 11.80
CA PHE A 112 18.68 -22.33 11.93
C PHE A 112 18.87 -21.95 13.41
N PHE A 113 17.91 -22.25 14.27
CA PHE A 113 18.01 -21.94 15.68
C PHE A 113 19.14 -22.73 16.37
N GLU A 114 19.31 -24.01 16.05
CA GLU A 114 20.41 -24.80 16.55
C GLU A 114 21.77 -24.19 16.18
N SER A 115 21.95 -23.71 14.95
CA SER A 115 23.17 -23.04 14.51
C SER A 115 23.43 -21.72 15.24
N GLN A 116 22.38 -20.90 15.40
CA GLN A 116 22.53 -19.58 16.04
C GLN A 116 22.73 -19.66 17.54
N ILE A 117 22.15 -20.68 18.21
CA ILE A 117 22.30 -20.89 19.64
C ILE A 117 23.65 -21.59 19.94
N GLY A 118 24.07 -22.52 19.06
CA GLY A 118 25.36 -23.20 19.18
C GLY A 118 26.57 -22.28 18.95
N ASP A 119 26.45 -21.32 18.03
CA ASP A 119 27.50 -20.34 17.72
C ASP A 119 27.66 -19.28 18.83
N ALA A 120 26.61 -19.01 19.61
CA ALA A 120 26.68 -18.11 20.76
C ALA A 120 27.55 -18.65 21.91
N GLU A 121 27.71 -19.99 22.05
CA GLU A 121 28.61 -20.61 23.00
C GLU A 121 30.07 -20.73 22.49
N ALA A 122 30.27 -20.55 21.16
CA ALA A 122 31.57 -20.71 20.50
C ALA A 122 32.21 -19.40 20.00
N ALA A 123 31.66 -18.22 20.34
CA ALA A 123 32.08 -16.93 19.80
C ALA A 123 33.53 -16.53 20.19
N GLY A 124 34.44 -16.98 19.40
CA GLY A 124 35.84 -16.57 19.32
C GLY A 124 36.41 -16.79 17.92
N ARG A 125 36.08 -15.94 16.94
CA ARG A 125 36.85 -15.46 15.78
C ARG A 125 36.04 -15.39 14.46
N PRO A 126 36.23 -14.33 13.65
CA PRO A 126 35.52 -14.17 12.37
C PRO A 126 36.24 -14.95 11.26
N GLY A 127 35.47 -15.73 10.51
CA GLY A 127 35.90 -16.38 9.28
C GLY A 127 34.91 -16.06 8.16
N VAL A 128 35.32 -15.21 7.24
CA VAL A 128 34.66 -14.98 5.94
C VAL A 128 34.92 -16.20 5.05
N ASP A 129 33.91 -16.59 4.33
CA ASP A 129 33.86 -17.36 3.10
C ASP A 129 33.00 -18.63 3.17
N ALA A 130 31.83 -18.52 2.60
CA ALA A 130 31.23 -19.54 1.74
C ALA A 130 30.03 -19.00 0.97
N LEU A 131 30.29 -18.37 -0.16
CA LEU A 131 29.31 -18.20 -1.24
C LEU A 131 28.93 -19.60 -1.76
N SER A 132 27.83 -20.15 -1.26
CA SER A 132 27.25 -21.36 -1.82
C SER A 132 26.36 -21.00 -3.02
N ARG A 133 26.77 -21.52 -4.16
CA ARG A 133 26.10 -21.46 -5.44
C ARG A 133 24.74 -22.16 -5.34
N THR A 134 23.64 -21.39 -5.33
CA THR A 134 22.33 -21.92 -5.67
C THR A 134 22.20 -21.93 -7.19
N ALA A 135 21.95 -23.11 -7.74
CA ALA A 135 21.66 -23.31 -9.15
C ALA A 135 20.38 -22.54 -9.54
N PRO A 136 20.29 -22.00 -10.76
CA PRO A 136 19.11 -21.26 -11.19
C PRO A 136 17.92 -22.20 -11.28
N SER A 137 16.85 -21.87 -10.56
CA SER A 137 15.53 -22.48 -10.72
C SER A 137 15.14 -22.42 -12.20
N ARG A 138 14.87 -23.59 -12.77
CA ARG A 138 14.32 -23.72 -14.11
C ARG A 138 12.99 -22.98 -14.14
N MET A 139 12.95 -21.83 -14.81
CA MET A 139 11.70 -21.18 -15.16
C MET A 139 10.86 -22.16 -15.97
N ILE A 140 9.76 -22.61 -15.41
CA ILE A 140 8.74 -23.34 -16.16
C ILE A 140 8.20 -22.32 -17.17
N GLY A 141 8.46 -22.59 -18.45
CA GLY A 141 7.99 -21.74 -19.54
C GLY A 141 6.46 -21.63 -19.46
N LEU A 142 5.96 -20.43 -19.22
CA LEU A 142 4.53 -20.14 -19.35
C LEU A 142 4.06 -20.57 -20.75
N PRO A 143 2.86 -21.15 -20.89
CA PRO A 143 2.30 -21.47 -22.18
C PRO A 143 2.29 -20.20 -23.03
N ARG A 144 2.96 -20.24 -24.17
CA ARG A 144 2.95 -19.15 -25.15
C ARG A 144 1.52 -19.03 -25.66
N GLU A 145 0.82 -17.93 -25.31
CA GLU A 145 -0.45 -17.63 -25.97
C GLU A 145 -0.27 -17.70 -27.49
N PRO A 146 -1.25 -18.29 -28.20
CA PRO A 146 -1.18 -18.30 -29.65
C PRO A 146 -1.05 -16.88 -30.17
N ALA A 147 -0.09 -16.65 -31.08
CA ALA A 147 0.15 -15.34 -31.66
C ALA A 147 -1.17 -14.80 -32.22
N ARG A 148 -1.67 -13.72 -31.62
CA ARG A 148 -2.81 -12.95 -32.17
C ARG A 148 -2.45 -12.58 -33.61
N PRO A 149 -3.37 -12.76 -34.57
CA PRO A 149 -3.12 -12.32 -35.93
C PRO A 149 -2.75 -10.84 -35.90
N ALA A 150 -1.77 -10.46 -36.70
CA ALA A 150 -1.27 -9.09 -36.87
C ALA A 150 -2.34 -8.21 -37.56
N ALA A 151 -3.49 -8.05 -36.89
CA ALA A 151 -4.59 -7.21 -37.31
C ALA A 151 -4.41 -5.84 -36.67
N LEU A 152 -4.19 -4.86 -37.49
CA LEU A 152 -4.09 -3.41 -37.26
C LEU A 152 -2.93 -3.04 -36.30
N ALA A 153 -1.87 -2.52 -36.87
CA ALA A 153 -0.94 -1.65 -36.15
C ALA A 153 -1.75 -0.44 -35.64
N ALA A 154 -2.37 -0.59 -34.46
CA ALA A 154 -3.09 0.49 -33.81
C ALA A 154 -2.09 1.62 -33.60
N ALA A 155 -2.51 2.85 -33.89
CA ALA A 155 -1.68 4.03 -33.65
C ALA A 155 -1.10 3.97 -32.21
N PRO A 156 0.19 4.29 -32.02
CA PRO A 156 0.81 4.18 -30.71
C PRO A 156 0.08 5.04 -29.68
N ILE A 157 -0.08 4.53 -28.49
CA ILE A 157 -0.66 5.26 -27.34
C ILE A 157 0.48 6.02 -26.67
N ALA A 158 0.23 7.25 -26.27
CA ALA A 158 1.20 8.08 -25.58
C ALA A 158 0.58 8.83 -24.38
N ALA A 159 1.39 9.07 -23.37
CA ALA A 159 1.09 10.03 -22.33
C ALA A 159 1.41 11.43 -22.85
N CYS A 160 0.42 12.33 -22.82
CA CYS A 160 0.48 13.67 -23.41
C CYS A 160 0.36 14.80 -22.38
N GLY A 161 -0.16 14.53 -21.20
CA GLY A 161 -0.29 15.49 -20.09
C GLY A 161 -0.10 14.78 -18.77
N LEU A 162 0.44 15.47 -17.79
CA LEU A 162 0.74 14.95 -16.46
C LEU A 162 0.51 16.03 -15.41
N SER A 163 -0.11 15.65 -14.29
CA SER A 163 -0.15 16.45 -13.08
C SER A 163 0.00 15.57 -11.85
N ALA A 164 0.62 16.07 -10.78
CA ALA A 164 0.79 15.31 -9.56
C ALA A 164 0.93 16.21 -8.33
N ALA A 165 0.30 15.79 -7.23
CA ALA A 165 0.59 16.23 -5.88
C ALA A 165 1.36 15.13 -5.15
N LEU A 166 2.60 15.41 -4.77
CA LEU A 166 3.49 14.50 -4.06
C LEU A 166 3.88 15.09 -2.70
N PRO A 167 4.43 14.28 -1.79
CA PRO A 167 4.81 14.75 -0.46
C PRO A 167 5.69 16.00 -0.49
N SER A 168 5.60 16.78 0.59
CA SER A 168 6.41 18.00 0.81
C SER A 168 6.22 19.10 -0.24
N GLY A 169 5.07 19.15 -0.92
CA GLY A 169 4.74 20.18 -1.90
C GLY A 169 5.42 20.00 -3.26
N CYS A 170 5.86 18.81 -3.57
CA CYS A 170 6.35 18.46 -4.91
C CYS A 170 5.16 18.34 -5.88
N ALA A 171 4.81 19.44 -6.56
CA ALA A 171 3.62 19.56 -7.39
C ALA A 171 3.93 19.72 -8.90
N SER A 172 5.15 19.47 -9.33
CA SER A 172 5.51 19.55 -10.75
C SER A 172 6.55 18.51 -11.13
N THR A 173 6.57 18.16 -12.42
CA THR A 173 7.58 17.24 -12.98
C THR A 173 9.00 17.78 -12.81
N GLY A 174 9.19 19.10 -12.90
CA GLY A 174 10.46 19.76 -12.66
C GLY A 174 10.91 19.64 -11.21
N ALA A 175 10.02 19.93 -10.26
CA ALA A 175 10.28 19.75 -8.82
C ALA A 175 10.57 18.29 -8.49
N PHE A 176 9.81 17.34 -9.04
CA PHE A 176 10.03 15.91 -8.84
C PHE A 176 11.40 15.45 -9.36
N ARG A 177 11.75 15.86 -10.57
CA ARG A 177 13.07 15.58 -11.14
C ARG A 177 14.21 16.12 -10.28
N LEU A 178 14.08 17.36 -9.81
CA LEU A 178 15.07 17.99 -8.93
C LEU A 178 15.18 17.25 -7.59
N THR A 179 14.05 16.87 -7.00
CA THR A 179 13.99 16.07 -5.77
C THR A 179 14.75 14.74 -5.91
N LEU A 180 14.55 14.04 -7.04
CA LEU A 180 15.26 12.80 -7.33
C LEU A 180 16.76 13.03 -7.53
N GLN A 181 17.14 14.07 -8.29
CA GLN A 181 18.54 14.40 -8.55
C GLN A 181 19.31 14.80 -7.29
N CYS A 182 18.63 15.50 -6.38
CA CYS A 182 19.21 15.96 -5.12
C CYS A 182 19.05 14.93 -3.99
N ALA A 183 18.46 13.79 -4.25
CA ALA A 183 18.17 12.73 -3.25
C ALA A 183 17.46 13.30 -1.98
N VAL A 184 16.52 14.23 -2.18
CA VAL A 184 15.76 14.84 -1.08
C VAL A 184 14.81 13.82 -0.46
N ALA A 185 14.88 13.68 0.86
CA ALA A 185 13.94 12.86 1.60
C ALA A 185 12.59 13.58 1.74
N LEU A 186 11.51 12.98 1.22
CA LEU A 186 10.14 13.50 1.32
C LEU A 186 9.35 12.92 2.48
N ILE A 187 9.95 12.03 3.26
CA ILE A 187 9.35 11.45 4.45
C ILE A 187 9.64 12.36 5.65
N SER A 188 8.60 12.67 6.40
CA SER A 188 8.64 13.49 7.62
C SER A 188 7.97 12.74 8.79
N GLU A 189 8.06 13.28 9.99
CA GLU A 189 7.14 12.91 11.04
C GLU A 189 5.71 13.28 10.64
N VAL A 190 4.74 12.54 11.19
CA VAL A 190 3.32 12.82 10.98
C VAL A 190 2.99 14.23 11.45
N PRO A 191 2.45 15.08 10.58
CA PRO A 191 2.06 16.43 10.95
C PRO A 191 0.94 16.42 12.00
N PRO A 192 0.94 17.37 12.95
CA PRO A 192 -0.14 17.47 13.96
C PRO A 192 -1.54 17.60 13.36
N GLU A 193 -1.62 18.12 12.14
CA GLU A 193 -2.87 18.29 11.38
C GLU A 193 -3.47 16.94 10.91
N ARG A 194 -2.69 15.86 10.91
CA ARG A 194 -3.18 14.51 10.55
C ARG A 194 -3.70 13.78 11.76
N TRP A 195 -2.83 13.50 12.72
CA TRP A 195 -3.20 12.91 14.02
C TRP A 195 -2.11 13.16 15.07
N ALA A 196 -2.50 13.11 16.34
CA ALA A 196 -1.58 13.28 17.44
C ALA A 196 -0.70 12.03 17.61
N LEU A 197 0.61 12.23 17.67
CA LEU A 197 1.57 11.20 18.05
C LEU A 197 1.79 11.20 19.57
N SER A 198 2.12 10.04 20.14
CA SER A 198 2.66 10.00 21.49
C SER A 198 3.97 10.80 21.53
N PRO A 199 4.12 11.77 22.47
CA PRO A 199 5.29 12.65 22.52
C PRO A 199 6.61 11.88 22.63
N GLN A 200 6.59 10.75 23.36
CA GLN A 200 7.76 9.87 23.52
C GLN A 200 7.26 8.41 23.51
N PRO A 201 7.35 7.71 22.35
CA PRO A 201 7.12 6.28 22.34
C PRO A 201 8.18 5.62 23.22
N ARG A 202 7.78 4.62 24.00
CA ARG A 202 8.75 3.81 24.74
C ARG A 202 9.64 3.05 23.76
N PRO A 203 10.91 2.74 24.11
CA PRO A 203 11.76 1.96 23.23
C PRO A 203 11.20 0.58 22.85
N ASP A 204 10.31 0.05 23.67
CA ASP A 204 9.57 -1.22 23.48
C ASP A 204 8.26 -1.06 22.73
N ASP A 205 7.84 0.16 22.41
CA ASP A 205 6.64 0.44 21.60
C ASP A 205 6.97 0.35 20.09
N ALA A 206 7.11 -0.88 19.62
CA ALA A 206 7.45 -1.15 18.22
C ALA A 206 6.40 -0.57 17.23
N VAL A 207 5.11 -0.57 17.59
CA VAL A 207 4.04 0.00 16.75
C VAL A 207 4.12 1.52 16.77
N GLY A 208 4.25 2.15 17.94
CA GLY A 208 4.37 3.60 18.08
C GLY A 208 5.55 4.18 17.32
N LEU A 209 6.68 3.47 17.28
CA LEU A 209 7.86 3.87 16.51
C LEU A 209 7.59 3.83 14.99
N ARG A 210 6.90 2.80 14.50
CA ARG A 210 6.64 2.57 13.07
C ARG A 210 5.58 3.49 12.46
N VAL A 211 4.67 4.04 13.27
CA VAL A 211 3.60 4.94 12.76
C VAL A 211 3.99 6.43 12.77
N ARG A 212 5.21 6.76 13.18
CA ARG A 212 5.64 8.16 13.34
C ARG A 212 5.94 8.88 12.04
N HIS A 213 6.23 8.15 10.96
CA HIS A 213 6.75 8.73 9.74
C HIS A 213 5.88 8.41 8.53
N GLY A 214 5.81 9.36 7.61
CA GLY A 214 5.14 9.21 6.33
C GLY A 214 5.47 10.34 5.37
N GLY A 215 5.10 10.18 4.12
CA GLY A 215 5.11 11.27 3.13
C GLY A 215 3.73 11.90 3.06
N PHE A 216 3.61 13.18 3.32
CA PHE A 216 2.32 13.89 3.38
C PHE A 216 2.21 14.94 2.29
N VAL A 217 1.09 14.93 1.56
CA VAL A 217 0.73 15.96 0.60
C VAL A 217 0.32 17.21 1.37
N ARG A 218 0.87 18.35 0.99
CA ARG A 218 0.48 19.66 1.54
C ARG A 218 -0.84 20.10 0.93
N ASP A 219 -1.59 20.90 1.69
CA ASP A 219 -2.81 21.57 1.23
C ASP A 219 -3.87 20.60 0.66
N ALA A 220 -3.86 19.31 1.11
CA ALA A 220 -4.81 18.30 0.68
C ALA A 220 -6.27 18.62 1.09
N ASP A 221 -6.47 19.57 1.98
CA ASP A 221 -7.76 20.13 2.42
C ASP A 221 -8.23 21.30 1.56
N CYS A 222 -7.33 21.94 0.82
CA CYS A 222 -7.68 23.01 -0.12
C CYS A 222 -8.40 22.46 -1.36
N PHE A 223 -9.35 23.22 -1.88
CA PHE A 223 -10.10 22.88 -3.09
C PHE A 223 -10.83 24.10 -3.65
N ASP A 224 -10.62 24.40 -4.93
CA ASP A 224 -11.42 25.39 -5.64
C ASP A 224 -12.75 24.79 -6.11
N ASN A 225 -13.70 24.72 -5.20
CA ASN A 225 -15.02 24.17 -5.47
C ASN A 225 -15.79 24.93 -6.55
N ALA A 226 -15.60 26.26 -6.65
CA ALA A 226 -16.27 27.12 -7.63
C ALA A 226 -15.82 26.78 -9.06
N ALA A 227 -14.54 26.47 -9.25
CA ALA A 227 -13.99 26.06 -10.53
C ALA A 227 -14.68 24.80 -11.11
N PHE A 228 -15.23 23.94 -10.25
CA PHE A 228 -15.90 22.71 -10.65
C PHE A 228 -17.43 22.74 -10.48
N GLY A 229 -18.00 23.88 -10.16
CA GLY A 229 -19.44 24.03 -9.92
C GLY A 229 -19.96 23.25 -8.71
N VAL A 230 -19.09 22.96 -7.73
CA VAL A 230 -19.41 22.21 -6.52
C VAL A 230 -19.80 23.18 -5.42
N SER A 231 -20.91 22.94 -4.74
CA SER A 231 -21.32 23.79 -3.62
C SER A 231 -20.39 23.62 -2.43
N PRO A 232 -20.25 24.64 -1.56
CA PRO A 232 -19.45 24.50 -0.32
C PRO A 232 -19.92 23.36 0.58
N ALA A 233 -21.23 23.10 0.65
CA ALA A 233 -21.81 22.02 1.44
C ALA A 233 -21.45 20.64 0.86
N GLU A 234 -21.47 20.48 -0.44
CA GLU A 234 -21.01 19.28 -1.12
C GLU A 234 -19.51 19.10 -0.95
N ALA A 235 -18.72 20.14 -1.20
CA ALA A 235 -17.27 20.12 -1.02
C ALA A 235 -16.87 19.71 0.39
N ALA A 236 -17.60 20.13 1.43
CA ALA A 236 -17.33 19.74 2.81
C ALA A 236 -17.54 18.24 3.06
N ALA A 237 -18.49 17.59 2.36
CA ALA A 237 -18.74 16.17 2.46
C ALA A 237 -17.83 15.31 1.56
N MET A 238 -17.18 15.92 0.58
CA MET A 238 -16.37 15.24 -0.43
C MET A 238 -15.03 14.82 0.13
N ASP A 239 -14.64 13.56 -0.12
CA ASP A 239 -13.32 13.03 0.16
C ASP A 239 -12.22 13.95 -0.43
N PRO A 240 -11.22 14.37 0.35
CA PRO A 240 -10.09 15.11 -0.19
C PRO A 240 -9.43 14.44 -1.39
N GLN A 241 -9.46 13.10 -1.48
CA GLN A 241 -8.98 12.37 -2.66
C GLN A 241 -9.78 12.72 -3.91
N GLN A 242 -11.12 12.85 -3.82
CA GLN A 242 -11.95 13.26 -4.95
C GLN A 242 -11.69 14.72 -5.38
N ARG A 243 -11.34 15.59 -4.42
CA ARG A 243 -10.98 16.99 -4.69
C ARG A 243 -9.67 17.07 -5.47
N LEU A 244 -8.62 16.37 -5.00
CA LEU A 244 -7.34 16.27 -5.69
C LEU A 244 -7.48 15.67 -7.10
N LEU A 245 -8.34 14.65 -7.25
CA LEU A 245 -8.62 14.06 -8.55
C LEU A 245 -9.24 15.05 -9.53
N LEU A 246 -10.14 15.93 -9.09
CA LEU A 246 -10.74 16.98 -9.94
C LEU A 246 -9.67 17.97 -10.40
N GLU A 247 -8.87 18.51 -9.50
CA GLU A 247 -7.87 19.51 -9.82
C GLU A 247 -6.76 18.93 -10.70
N HIS A 248 -6.09 17.88 -10.25
CA HIS A 248 -4.99 17.28 -11.00
C HIS A 248 -5.46 16.55 -12.26
N GLY A 249 -6.67 15.99 -12.25
CA GLY A 249 -7.27 15.39 -13.45
C GLY A 249 -7.50 16.43 -14.55
N TYR A 250 -8.08 17.56 -14.20
CA TYR A 250 -8.24 18.65 -15.13
C TYR A 250 -6.91 19.24 -15.62
N GLU A 251 -5.95 19.45 -14.71
CA GLU A 251 -4.61 19.91 -15.07
C GLU A 251 -3.90 19.00 -16.08
N ALA A 252 -3.98 17.67 -15.89
CA ALA A 252 -3.37 16.71 -16.82
C ALA A 252 -4.06 16.73 -18.21
N LEU A 253 -5.38 16.85 -18.26
CA LEU A 253 -6.13 17.00 -19.51
C LEU A 253 -5.80 18.32 -20.20
N HIS A 254 -5.76 19.41 -19.46
CA HIS A 254 -5.37 20.72 -19.98
C HIS A 254 -3.92 20.74 -20.50
N ALA A 255 -2.98 20.13 -19.76
CA ALA A 255 -1.60 19.97 -20.19
C ALA A 255 -1.44 19.13 -21.46
N SER A 256 -2.40 18.26 -21.75
CA SER A 256 -2.46 17.50 -23.01
C SER A 256 -3.12 18.26 -24.17
N GLY A 257 -3.46 19.53 -23.97
CA GLY A 257 -4.11 20.40 -24.97
C GLY A 257 -5.66 20.32 -24.98
N GLN A 258 -6.27 19.69 -23.99
CA GLN A 258 -7.74 19.55 -23.91
C GLN A 258 -8.33 20.59 -22.94
N GLY A 259 -8.83 21.69 -23.47
CA GLY A 259 -9.56 22.69 -22.69
C GLY A 259 -10.99 22.25 -22.37
N ARG A 260 -11.67 22.96 -21.45
CA ARG A 260 -13.04 22.61 -20.98
C ARG A 260 -14.06 22.48 -22.10
N GLU A 261 -13.99 23.34 -23.10
CA GLU A 261 -14.91 23.31 -24.25
C GLU A 261 -14.73 22.01 -25.06
N ALA A 262 -13.51 21.55 -25.25
CA ALA A 262 -13.19 20.32 -25.97
C ALA A 262 -13.56 19.07 -25.18
N LEU A 263 -13.53 19.16 -23.84
CA LEU A 263 -13.87 18.06 -22.94
C LEU A 263 -15.37 17.85 -22.84
N ALA A 264 -16.15 18.91 -22.80
CA ALA A 264 -17.63 18.86 -22.67
C ALA A 264 -18.25 18.03 -23.78
N GLY A 265 -18.93 16.94 -23.43
CA GLY A 265 -19.56 16.01 -24.39
C GLY A 265 -18.57 15.05 -25.07
N SER A 266 -17.26 15.10 -24.74
CA SER A 266 -16.28 14.22 -25.35
C SER A 266 -16.38 12.77 -24.83
N LEU A 267 -15.91 11.81 -25.64
CA LEU A 267 -15.80 10.41 -25.26
C LEU A 267 -14.48 10.12 -24.49
N THR A 268 -13.92 11.12 -23.79
CA THR A 268 -12.74 10.91 -22.95
C THR A 268 -13.06 9.94 -21.80
N GLY A 269 -12.30 8.87 -21.68
CA GLY A 269 -12.47 7.89 -20.61
C GLY A 269 -11.83 8.36 -19.30
N VAL A 270 -12.33 7.88 -18.16
CA VAL A 270 -11.79 8.17 -16.80
C VAL A 270 -11.53 6.86 -16.08
N PHE A 271 -10.28 6.63 -15.69
CA PHE A 271 -9.81 5.41 -15.06
C PHE A 271 -9.02 5.76 -13.80
N VAL A 272 -9.59 5.46 -12.62
CA VAL A 272 -9.06 5.89 -11.33
C VAL A 272 -8.65 4.69 -10.49
N GLY A 273 -7.41 4.67 -9.99
CA GLY A 273 -6.94 3.76 -8.95
C GLY A 273 -7.10 4.42 -7.57
N ILE A 274 -7.93 3.84 -6.71
CA ILE A 274 -8.22 4.35 -5.36
C ILE A 274 -8.55 3.18 -4.42
N ALA A 275 -7.94 3.16 -3.23
CA ALA A 275 -8.16 2.11 -2.24
C ALA A 275 -8.38 2.65 -0.82
N ALA A 276 -7.82 3.82 -0.48
CA ALA A 276 -7.94 4.38 0.87
C ALA A 276 -9.36 4.87 1.16
N ALA A 277 -9.96 4.39 2.27
CA ALA A 277 -11.34 4.64 2.65
C ALA A 277 -11.49 5.43 3.97
N ASP A 278 -10.44 6.08 4.43
CA ASP A 278 -10.40 6.80 5.72
C ASP A 278 -11.51 7.86 5.83
N TRP A 279 -11.87 8.50 4.70
CA TRP A 279 -12.89 9.56 4.69
C TRP A 279 -14.27 9.08 5.12
N ALA A 280 -14.65 7.87 4.77
CA ALA A 280 -15.93 7.31 5.22
C ALA A 280 -16.01 7.18 6.76
N GLU A 281 -14.88 6.96 7.43
CA GLU A 281 -14.80 6.94 8.88
C GLU A 281 -14.83 8.37 9.48
N VAL A 282 -14.11 9.29 8.85
CA VAL A 282 -14.16 10.72 9.22
C VAL A 282 -15.57 11.25 9.13
N LEU A 283 -16.30 10.98 8.04
CA LEU A 283 -17.70 11.40 7.88
C LEU A 283 -18.63 10.81 8.94
N ARG A 284 -18.48 9.53 9.29
CA ARG A 284 -19.30 8.90 10.33
C ARG A 284 -19.19 9.59 11.69
N GLY A 285 -18.03 10.15 12.01
CA GLY A 285 -17.77 10.93 13.21
C GLY A 285 -18.16 12.41 13.12
N SER A 286 -18.60 12.90 11.95
CA SER A 286 -18.86 14.31 11.66
C SER A 286 -20.36 14.61 11.48
N PRO A 287 -20.85 15.79 11.85
CA PRO A 287 -22.18 16.26 11.50
C PRO A 287 -22.45 16.23 9.99
N VAL A 288 -21.44 16.46 9.16
CA VAL A 288 -21.51 16.42 7.69
C VAL A 288 -21.82 15.01 7.17
N GLY A 289 -21.51 13.96 7.95
CA GLY A 289 -21.86 12.57 7.61
C GLY A 289 -23.37 12.28 7.57
N ARG A 290 -24.20 13.20 8.05
CA ARG A 290 -25.69 13.14 7.91
C ARG A 290 -26.21 13.92 6.70
N SER A 291 -25.34 14.56 5.95
CA SER A 291 -25.69 15.32 4.74
C SER A 291 -26.10 14.37 3.61
N VAL A 292 -26.93 14.85 2.70
CA VAL A 292 -27.31 14.15 1.47
C VAL A 292 -26.09 13.84 0.58
N TYR A 293 -25.00 14.56 0.76
CA TYR A 293 -23.76 14.39 0.01
C TYR A 293 -22.81 13.35 0.60
N ALA A 294 -23.09 12.80 1.80
CA ALA A 294 -22.16 11.89 2.49
C ALA A 294 -21.91 10.60 1.68
N ALA A 295 -22.97 10.05 1.07
CA ALA A 295 -22.85 8.83 0.27
C ALA A 295 -21.95 9.00 -0.96
N THR A 296 -22.16 10.09 -1.71
CA THR A 296 -21.34 10.42 -2.89
C THR A 296 -19.96 10.95 -2.51
N GLY A 297 -19.85 11.58 -1.36
CA GLY A 297 -18.61 12.14 -0.83
C GLY A 297 -17.58 11.09 -0.44
N SER A 298 -17.98 9.84 -0.10
CA SER A 298 -17.07 8.81 0.40
C SER A 298 -16.96 7.57 -0.50
N SER A 299 -17.77 7.47 -1.56
CA SER A 299 -17.77 6.28 -2.43
C SER A 299 -16.65 6.31 -3.46
N HIS A 300 -15.89 5.20 -3.56
CA HIS A 300 -14.84 5.05 -4.56
C HIS A 300 -15.38 5.04 -5.99
N SER A 301 -16.59 4.50 -6.23
CA SER A 301 -17.22 4.52 -7.54
C SER A 301 -17.51 5.95 -8.04
N ILE A 302 -17.72 6.87 -7.10
CA ILE A 302 -17.97 8.29 -7.41
C ILE A 302 -16.66 9.02 -7.74
N ALA A 303 -15.50 8.50 -7.34
CA ALA A 303 -14.22 9.16 -7.62
C ALA A 303 -13.98 9.36 -9.14
N SER A 304 -14.23 8.33 -9.97
CA SER A 304 -14.19 8.46 -11.41
C SER A 304 -15.42 9.19 -11.97
N GLY A 305 -16.61 8.87 -11.44
CA GLY A 305 -17.87 9.47 -11.88
C GLY A 305 -17.92 10.98 -11.70
N ARG A 306 -17.34 11.50 -10.62
CA ARG A 306 -17.28 12.93 -10.34
C ARG A 306 -16.44 13.70 -11.36
N LEU A 307 -15.33 13.13 -11.79
CA LEU A 307 -14.51 13.69 -12.87
C LEU A 307 -15.31 13.76 -14.17
N SER A 308 -15.97 12.66 -14.54
CA SER A 308 -16.81 12.63 -15.75
C SER A 308 -17.94 13.63 -15.66
N PHE A 309 -18.63 13.71 -14.52
CA PHE A 309 -19.74 14.65 -14.31
C PHE A 309 -19.28 16.12 -14.37
N ALA A 310 -18.23 16.47 -13.62
CA ALA A 310 -17.77 17.87 -13.52
C ALA A 310 -17.17 18.41 -14.83
N LEU A 311 -16.62 17.53 -15.67
CA LEU A 311 -15.98 17.89 -16.95
C LEU A 311 -16.86 17.55 -18.16
N GLY A 312 -18.04 16.97 -17.95
CA GLY A 312 -18.97 16.59 -19.02
C GLY A 312 -18.46 15.47 -19.92
N LEU A 313 -17.73 14.49 -19.38
CA LEU A 313 -17.13 13.39 -20.14
C LEU A 313 -18.11 12.23 -20.30
N HIS A 314 -18.21 11.66 -21.49
CA HIS A 314 -19.14 10.58 -21.83
C HIS A 314 -18.44 9.24 -22.12
N GLY A 315 -17.12 9.17 -22.00
CA GLY A 315 -16.34 7.94 -22.21
C GLY A 315 -16.47 6.93 -21.06
N PRO A 316 -15.79 5.78 -21.15
CA PRO A 316 -15.73 4.79 -20.06
C PRO A 316 -15.30 5.42 -18.73
N CYS A 317 -15.97 5.03 -17.63
CA CYS A 317 -15.76 5.63 -16.33
C CYS A 317 -15.65 4.52 -15.27
N VAL A 318 -14.43 4.28 -14.77
CA VAL A 318 -14.15 3.13 -13.90
C VAL A 318 -13.22 3.51 -12.75
N SER A 319 -13.55 3.07 -11.55
CA SER A 319 -12.66 3.08 -10.40
C SER A 319 -12.15 1.65 -10.11
N TYR A 320 -10.86 1.52 -9.85
CA TYR A 320 -10.18 0.27 -9.55
C TYR A 320 -9.64 0.29 -8.13
N ASP A 321 -9.87 -0.81 -7.42
CA ASP A 321 -9.17 -1.11 -6.17
C ASP A 321 -8.48 -2.48 -6.32
N THR A 322 -7.19 -2.45 -6.48
CA THR A 322 -6.29 -3.59 -6.44
C THR A 322 -5.12 -3.27 -5.52
N ALA A 323 -5.42 -2.59 -4.40
CA ALA A 323 -4.47 -2.12 -3.41
C ALA A 323 -3.33 -1.30 -4.04
N CYS A 324 -2.07 -1.66 -3.78
CA CYS A 324 -0.89 -0.93 -4.28
C CYS A 324 -0.77 -0.87 -5.82
N SER A 325 -1.41 -1.79 -6.55
CA SER A 325 -1.38 -1.83 -8.01
C SER A 325 -2.54 -1.10 -8.69
N ALA A 326 -3.49 -0.51 -7.93
CA ALA A 326 -4.73 0.04 -8.46
C ALA A 326 -4.51 1.06 -9.61
N ALA A 327 -3.54 1.97 -9.46
CA ALA A 327 -3.21 2.95 -10.49
C ALA A 327 -2.65 2.32 -11.79
N LEU A 328 -1.83 1.26 -11.66
CA LEU A 328 -1.30 0.55 -12.84
C LEU A 328 -2.38 -0.27 -13.55
N VAL A 329 -3.31 -0.86 -12.79
CA VAL A 329 -4.46 -1.58 -13.35
C VAL A 329 -5.41 -0.60 -14.05
N ALA A 330 -5.63 0.59 -13.48
CA ALA A 330 -6.38 1.68 -14.13
C ALA A 330 -5.73 2.08 -15.46
N ALA A 331 -4.40 2.22 -15.48
CA ALA A 331 -3.65 2.53 -16.70
C ALA A 331 -3.77 1.42 -17.77
N HIS A 332 -3.73 0.14 -17.34
CA HIS A 332 -3.98 -0.99 -18.23
C HIS A 332 -5.39 -0.97 -18.82
N GLY A 333 -6.40 -0.69 -17.99
CA GLY A 333 -7.80 -0.54 -18.43
C GLY A 333 -7.96 0.57 -19.47
N ALA A 334 -7.36 1.73 -19.21
CA ALA A 334 -7.37 2.87 -20.12
C ALA A 334 -6.71 2.55 -21.46
N ALA A 335 -5.52 1.96 -21.44
CA ALA A 335 -4.83 1.54 -22.67
C ALA A 335 -5.65 0.51 -23.45
N GLY A 336 -6.30 -0.43 -22.76
CA GLY A 336 -7.21 -1.40 -23.38
C GLY A 336 -8.45 -0.73 -24.02
N ALA A 337 -9.05 0.26 -23.37
CA ALA A 337 -10.19 1.02 -23.91
C ALA A 337 -9.79 1.80 -25.18
N LEU A 338 -8.61 2.47 -25.15
CA LEU A 338 -8.03 3.11 -26.34
C LEU A 338 -7.78 2.10 -27.47
N GLN A 339 -7.25 0.92 -27.18
CA GLN A 339 -6.99 -0.12 -28.19
C GLN A 339 -8.27 -0.68 -28.82
N ARG A 340 -9.36 -0.71 -28.07
CA ARG A 340 -10.70 -1.17 -28.56
C ARG A 340 -11.55 -0.07 -29.17
N ASP A 341 -11.02 1.15 -29.31
CA ASP A 341 -11.77 2.32 -29.80
C ASP A 341 -12.98 2.72 -28.95
N GLU A 342 -13.00 2.38 -27.66
CA GLU A 342 -14.07 2.80 -26.74
C GLU A 342 -13.98 4.29 -26.37
N CYS A 343 -12.78 4.86 -26.50
CA CYS A 343 -12.54 6.29 -26.29
C CYS A 343 -11.30 6.75 -27.11
N PRO A 344 -11.27 8.02 -27.57
CA PRO A 344 -10.12 8.59 -28.28
C PRO A 344 -8.99 9.02 -27.36
N SER A 345 -9.34 9.36 -26.11
CA SER A 345 -8.42 9.76 -25.04
C SER A 345 -8.91 9.24 -23.71
N ALA A 346 -8.00 9.09 -22.75
CA ALA A 346 -8.33 8.63 -21.40
C ALA A 346 -7.51 9.38 -20.35
N LEU A 347 -8.17 9.81 -19.27
CA LEU A 347 -7.53 10.24 -18.04
C LEU A 347 -7.28 9.03 -17.17
N VAL A 348 -6.03 8.84 -16.77
CA VAL A 348 -5.61 7.85 -15.77
C VAL A 348 -5.21 8.58 -14.51
N ALA A 349 -5.71 8.12 -13.37
CA ALA A 349 -5.41 8.72 -12.09
C ALA A 349 -5.11 7.65 -11.03
N GLY A 350 -4.23 7.98 -10.09
CA GLY A 350 -4.03 7.23 -8.87
C GLY A 350 -3.98 8.19 -7.70
N VAL A 351 -4.72 7.88 -6.63
CA VAL A 351 -4.76 8.72 -5.43
C VAL A 351 -4.76 7.88 -4.16
N SER A 352 -4.03 8.33 -3.16
CA SER A 352 -4.04 7.77 -1.81
C SER A 352 -3.67 8.85 -0.80
N LEU A 353 -4.51 9.04 0.21
CA LEU A 353 -4.26 9.89 1.37
C LEU A 353 -4.31 9.07 2.66
N MET A 354 -3.62 9.53 3.67
CA MET A 354 -3.60 8.98 5.03
C MET A 354 -4.28 9.98 5.96
N LEU A 355 -5.59 9.87 6.13
CA LEU A 355 -6.37 10.81 6.93
C LEU A 355 -6.52 10.35 8.39
N LEU A 356 -6.38 9.05 8.64
CA LEU A 356 -6.47 8.41 9.95
C LEU A 356 -5.29 7.46 10.20
N PRO A 357 -4.92 7.23 11.46
CA PRO A 357 -3.80 6.35 11.81
C PRO A 357 -4.12 4.85 11.64
N GLY A 358 -5.38 4.46 11.53
CA GLY A 358 -5.84 3.06 11.62
C GLY A 358 -5.09 2.09 10.71
N VAL A 359 -5.01 2.39 9.41
CA VAL A 359 -4.29 1.55 8.44
C VAL A 359 -2.79 1.52 8.74
N SER A 360 -2.19 2.64 9.17
CA SER A 360 -0.78 2.68 9.56
C SER A 360 -0.51 1.82 10.78
N VAL A 361 -1.40 1.82 11.77
CA VAL A 361 -1.29 0.95 12.96
C VAL A 361 -1.37 -0.52 12.56
N THR A 362 -2.31 -0.89 11.69
CA THR A 362 -2.45 -2.27 11.20
C THR A 362 -1.16 -2.75 10.53
N PHE A 363 -0.60 -1.95 9.62
CA PHE A 363 0.64 -2.31 8.91
C PHE A 363 1.87 -2.29 9.83
N ALA A 364 1.90 -1.41 10.85
CA ALA A 364 2.95 -1.41 11.87
C ALA A 364 2.90 -2.66 12.76
N THR A 365 1.70 -3.10 13.14
CA THR A 365 1.46 -4.33 13.91
C THR A 365 1.92 -5.56 13.11
N ALA A 366 1.66 -5.58 11.80
CA ALA A 366 2.15 -6.61 10.89
C ALA A 366 3.66 -6.53 10.60
N GLY A 367 4.40 -5.58 11.21
CA GLY A 367 5.84 -5.43 11.00
C GLY A 367 6.24 -4.89 9.63
N MET A 368 5.29 -4.43 8.82
CA MET A 368 5.55 -3.99 7.43
C MET A 368 6.20 -2.61 7.34
N LEU A 369 6.03 -1.76 8.37
CA LEU A 369 6.53 -0.38 8.35
C LEU A 369 7.91 -0.26 9.00
N SER A 370 8.76 0.59 8.40
CA SER A 370 10.07 0.92 8.95
C SER A 370 9.96 1.76 10.22
N ALA A 371 10.61 1.36 11.30
CA ALA A 371 10.72 2.14 12.52
C ALA A 371 11.52 3.45 12.31
N ARG A 372 12.35 3.51 11.29
CA ARG A 372 13.17 4.68 10.91
C ARG A 372 12.50 5.58 9.87
N GLY A 373 11.30 5.21 9.41
CA GLY A 373 10.61 5.94 8.36
C GLY A 373 11.37 5.99 7.02
N ARG A 374 12.04 4.90 6.66
CA ARG A 374 12.82 4.82 5.41
C ARG A 374 12.60 3.50 4.67
N CYS A 375 12.48 3.59 3.36
CA CYS A 375 12.54 2.44 2.47
C CYS A 375 14.01 2.20 2.10
N HIS A 376 14.64 1.25 2.74
CA HIS A 376 16.03 0.88 2.47
C HIS A 376 16.12 -0.21 1.41
N THR A 377 15.53 0.05 0.22
CA THR A 377 15.51 -0.89 -0.89
C THR A 377 16.95 -1.26 -1.29
N PHE A 378 17.23 -2.56 -1.40
CA PHE A 378 18.56 -3.13 -1.69
C PHE A 378 19.64 -2.82 -0.64
N ASP A 379 19.26 -2.52 0.60
CA ASP A 379 20.16 -2.21 1.69
C ASP A 379 19.98 -3.23 2.83
N ALA A 380 21.08 -3.69 3.43
CA ALA A 380 21.04 -4.60 4.58
C ALA A 380 20.31 -4.03 5.82
N ARG A 381 20.06 -2.72 5.85
CA ARG A 381 19.30 -2.04 6.91
C ARG A 381 17.79 -2.03 6.65
N ALA A 382 17.29 -2.74 5.63
CA ALA A 382 15.86 -2.81 5.36
C ALA A 382 15.11 -3.36 6.59
N ASP A 383 14.10 -2.61 7.05
CA ASP A 383 13.30 -2.91 8.23
C ASP A 383 11.80 -2.61 8.02
N GLY A 384 11.38 -2.54 6.75
CA GLY A 384 10.04 -2.17 6.33
C GLY A 384 10.04 -1.00 5.37
N TYR A 385 8.85 -0.48 5.03
CA TYR A 385 8.69 0.66 4.15
C TYR A 385 8.08 1.87 4.89
N ALA A 386 8.20 3.06 4.29
CA ALA A 386 7.50 4.25 4.74
C ALA A 386 6.29 4.51 3.83
N ARG A 387 5.10 4.66 4.43
CA ARG A 387 3.88 5.02 3.69
C ARG A 387 3.96 6.46 3.19
N ALA A 388 3.33 6.73 2.04
CA ALA A 388 3.23 8.10 1.53
C ALA A 388 1.88 8.33 0.83
N GLU A 389 1.46 9.59 0.86
CA GLU A 389 0.32 10.10 0.11
C GLU A 389 0.76 10.52 -1.29
N ALA A 390 -0.15 10.45 -2.24
CA ALA A 390 0.03 11.04 -3.56
C ALA A 390 -1.32 11.17 -4.29
N CYS A 391 -1.39 12.13 -5.20
CA CYS A 391 -2.31 12.11 -6.33
C CYS A 391 -1.48 12.30 -7.59
N ALA A 392 -1.58 11.37 -8.54
CA ALA A 392 -0.90 11.48 -9.82
C ALA A 392 -1.87 11.13 -10.96
N THR A 393 -1.88 11.96 -11.99
CA THR A 393 -2.80 11.87 -13.11
C THR A 393 -2.07 12.07 -14.42
N PHE A 394 -2.44 11.35 -15.45
CA PHE A 394 -1.92 11.57 -16.79
C PHE A 394 -2.96 11.27 -17.86
N SER A 395 -2.84 11.99 -18.98
CA SER A 395 -3.70 11.77 -20.16
C SER A 395 -3.03 10.82 -21.12
N LEU A 396 -3.74 9.75 -21.51
CA LEU A 396 -3.36 8.84 -22.59
C LEU A 396 -4.15 9.18 -23.86
N GLN A 397 -3.48 9.22 -25.01
CA GLN A 397 -4.09 9.49 -26.31
C GLN A 397 -3.46 8.58 -27.38
N ARG A 398 -4.21 8.29 -28.43
CA ARG A 398 -3.62 7.75 -29.64
C ARG A 398 -2.86 8.84 -30.38
N VAL A 399 -1.62 8.57 -30.73
CA VAL A 399 -0.77 9.53 -31.44
C VAL A 399 -1.08 9.47 -32.93
N ALA A 400 -2.04 10.30 -33.34
CA ALA A 400 -2.26 10.62 -34.75
C ALA A 400 -2.07 12.13 -34.92
N GLY A 401 -0.81 12.63 -34.80
CA GLY A 401 -0.44 14.04 -34.97
C GLY A 401 -0.15 14.77 -33.67
N ALA A 402 1.02 15.26 -33.57
CA ALA A 402 1.71 16.34 -32.83
C ALA A 402 1.07 16.97 -31.57
N ALA A 403 0.52 16.21 -30.64
CA ALA A 403 0.49 16.65 -29.25
C ALA A 403 1.88 16.44 -28.62
N ALA A 404 2.25 17.23 -27.61
CA ALA A 404 3.50 17.03 -26.89
C ALA A 404 3.49 15.67 -26.22
N VAL A 405 4.21 14.70 -26.79
CA VAL A 405 4.35 13.34 -26.25
C VAL A 405 5.38 13.36 -25.13
N LEU A 406 4.93 13.02 -23.91
CA LEU A 406 5.81 12.87 -22.74
C LEU A 406 6.48 11.50 -22.72
N ALA A 407 5.71 10.45 -23.05
CA ALA A 407 6.19 9.07 -23.10
C ALA A 407 5.28 8.22 -23.99
N THR A 408 5.83 7.19 -24.62
CA THR A 408 5.07 6.22 -25.41
C THR A 408 4.68 5.04 -24.53
N TRP A 409 3.43 4.61 -24.60
CA TRP A 409 2.93 3.41 -23.94
C TRP A 409 3.23 2.17 -24.79
N SER A 410 4.25 1.43 -24.44
CA SER A 410 4.68 0.25 -25.21
C SER A 410 3.79 -0.97 -24.97
N GLY A 411 3.20 -1.08 -23.80
CA GLY A 411 2.32 -2.19 -23.43
C GLY A 411 2.18 -2.36 -21.93
N SER A 412 1.22 -3.18 -21.54
CA SER A 412 0.99 -3.55 -20.15
C SER A 412 0.38 -4.95 -20.05
N CYS A 413 0.55 -5.59 -18.91
CA CYS A 413 0.00 -6.89 -18.62
C CYS A 413 -0.37 -6.94 -17.14
N VAL A 414 -1.58 -7.43 -16.84
CA VAL A 414 -2.02 -7.70 -15.48
C VAL A 414 -2.05 -9.21 -15.28
N ARG A 415 -1.45 -9.69 -14.21
CA ARG A 415 -1.41 -11.10 -13.83
C ARG A 415 -1.62 -11.21 -12.32
N GLN A 416 -2.02 -12.38 -11.90
CA GLN A 416 -2.12 -12.80 -10.51
C GLN A 416 -1.23 -14.04 -10.33
N ASP A 417 -0.61 -14.17 -9.17
CA ASP A 417 0.38 -15.22 -8.88
C ASP A 417 -0.22 -16.63 -8.82
N GLY A 418 -1.54 -16.74 -8.81
CA GLY A 418 -2.24 -18.01 -8.63
C GLY A 418 -2.19 -18.45 -7.17
N ARG A 419 -1.94 -19.71 -6.93
CA ARG A 419 -1.71 -20.26 -5.60
C ARG A 419 -0.29 -19.87 -5.17
N SER A 420 -0.14 -18.65 -4.66
CA SER A 420 1.10 -18.20 -4.03
C SER A 420 1.21 -18.71 -2.59
N ALA A 421 2.36 -18.49 -1.98
CA ALA A 421 2.62 -18.85 -0.59
C ALA A 421 1.68 -18.12 0.40
N SER A 422 1.03 -17.03 -0.02
CA SER A 422 0.09 -16.25 0.79
C SER A 422 -0.91 -15.51 -0.10
N LEU A 423 -2.07 -15.19 0.48
CA LEU A 423 -3.10 -14.39 -0.19
C LEU A 423 -2.69 -12.91 -0.29
#